data_59d58f74b1cf6c9a22c1c9a0f0c15c6a
#
_entry.id   59d58f74b1cf6c9a22c1c9a0f0c15c6a
#
_cell.length_a   1.000
_cell.length_b   1.000
_cell.length_c   1.000
_cell.angle_alpha   90.00
_cell.angle_beta   90.00
_cell.angle_gamma   90.00
#
_symmetry.space_group_name_H-M   'P 1'
#
loop_
_entity.id
_entity.type
_entity.pdbx_description
1 polymer ?
#
loop_
_entity_poly.entity_id
_entity_poly.type
_entity_poly.pdbx_seq_one_letter_code
_entity_poly.pdbx_strand_id
1 'polypeptide(L)'
;MATLDQNNIWVQGHIDATWGLQHRELVYINEQFNDRESLAEWRQLGYTQSKFTGDMYDMRFPEPVWMQSICDKFPWTKIGWSVYCMSPGTVLPAHRDTYNRFKLIHGLESTQSVVRTIVFLEDWDSGHYLEMNGAPITNWRAGDWVSWRDDFLHLAANIGKTDRYTLQLTGTA
;
A
#
# COMPACT_ATOMS: atom_id res chain seq x y z
N MET A 1 16.91 -11.49 3.64
CA MET A 1 15.51 -10.98 3.66
C MET A 1 14.93 -11.29 5.03
N ALA A 2 14.33 -10.31 5.70
CA ALA A 2 13.57 -10.58 6.91
C ALA A 2 12.32 -11.39 6.52
N THR A 3 12.08 -12.51 7.18
CA THR A 3 10.91 -13.36 6.95
C THR A 3 9.82 -12.98 7.94
N LEU A 4 8.59 -12.86 7.45
CA LEU A 4 7.40 -12.77 8.29
C LEU A 4 7.21 -14.14 8.98
N ASP A 5 7.68 -14.27 10.21
CA ASP A 5 7.40 -15.42 11.06
C ASP A 5 6.15 -15.16 11.94
N GLN A 6 5.72 -16.16 12.69
CA GLN A 6 4.52 -16.04 13.55
C GLN A 6 4.66 -14.99 14.66
N ASN A 7 5.87 -14.51 14.95
CA ASN A 7 6.17 -13.54 15.99
C ASN A 7 6.37 -12.13 15.43
N ASN A 8 6.67 -12.00 14.13
CA ASN A 8 6.84 -10.70 13.44
C ASN A 8 5.56 -10.32 12.72
N ILE A 9 4.83 -9.38 13.30
CA ILE A 9 3.55 -8.88 12.78
C ILE A 9 3.78 -8.06 11.51
N TRP A 10 4.92 -7.39 11.38
CA TRP A 10 5.37 -6.70 10.19
C TRP A 10 6.90 -6.65 10.10
N VAL A 11 7.42 -6.51 8.90
CA VAL A 11 8.85 -6.41 8.60
C VAL A 11 9.12 -5.28 7.63
N GLN A 12 10.35 -4.78 7.62
CA GLN A 12 10.81 -3.75 6.71
C GLN A 12 12.15 -4.11 6.09
N GLY A 13 12.49 -3.47 4.99
CA GLY A 13 13.76 -3.64 4.32
C GLY A 13 13.94 -2.64 3.20
N HIS A 14 14.92 -2.89 2.34
CA HIS A 14 15.28 -2.04 1.22
C HIS A 14 15.57 -2.87 -0.03
N ILE A 15 15.21 -2.33 -1.18
CA ILE A 15 15.61 -2.78 -2.51
C ILE A 15 16.15 -1.60 -3.30
N ASP A 16 17.09 -1.84 -4.21
CA ASP A 16 17.63 -0.77 -5.05
C ASP A 16 16.53 -0.18 -5.95
N ALA A 17 16.38 1.14 -5.91
CA ALA A 17 15.41 1.88 -6.71
C ALA A 17 15.91 2.02 -8.16
N THR A 18 15.42 1.17 -9.06
CA THR A 18 15.83 1.13 -10.47
C THR A 18 14.81 1.73 -11.44
N TRP A 19 13.63 2.16 -10.94
CA TRP A 19 12.50 2.65 -11.74
C TRP A 19 12.56 4.14 -12.10
N GLY A 20 13.48 4.91 -11.52
CA GLY A 20 13.56 6.36 -11.74
C GLY A 20 12.25 7.07 -11.35
N LEU A 21 11.78 7.99 -12.20
CA LEU A 21 10.53 8.73 -11.99
C LEU A 21 9.39 8.29 -12.94
N GLN A 22 9.52 7.15 -13.59
CA GLN A 22 8.54 6.67 -14.58
C GLN A 22 7.14 6.48 -14.00
N HIS A 23 7.03 6.21 -12.69
CA HIS A 23 5.75 6.10 -12.01
C HIS A 23 4.93 7.40 -12.02
N ARG A 24 5.57 8.57 -12.17
CA ARG A 24 4.87 9.87 -12.28
C ARG A 24 4.15 10.07 -13.61
N GLU A 25 4.53 9.32 -14.65
CA GLU A 25 3.96 9.39 -15.98
C GLU A 25 2.72 8.50 -16.16
N LEU A 26 2.38 7.69 -15.16
CA LEU A 26 1.22 6.81 -15.20
C LEU A 26 -0.08 7.60 -15.12
N VAL A 27 -1.11 7.13 -15.83
CA VAL A 27 -2.44 7.74 -15.81
C VAL A 27 -3.23 7.14 -14.64
N TYR A 28 -3.18 7.82 -13.50
CA TYR A 28 -3.88 7.40 -12.29
C TYR A 28 -5.38 7.60 -12.42
N ILE A 29 -6.14 6.65 -11.89
CA ILE A 29 -7.60 6.74 -11.79
C ILE A 29 -8.02 6.99 -10.35
N ASN A 30 -9.08 7.78 -10.19
CA ASN A 30 -9.71 8.00 -8.90
C ASN A 30 -10.38 6.69 -8.44
N GLU A 31 -9.93 6.19 -7.31
CA GLU A 31 -10.52 5.00 -6.70
C GLU A 31 -11.21 5.40 -5.39
N GLN A 32 -12.36 4.81 -5.13
CA GLN A 32 -13.09 5.01 -3.88
C GLN A 32 -12.75 3.89 -2.91
N PHE A 33 -12.50 4.25 -1.67
CA PHE A 33 -12.40 3.26 -0.60
C PHE A 33 -13.75 2.55 -0.47
N ASN A 34 -13.76 1.22 -0.50
CA ASN A 34 -14.97 0.42 -0.67
C ASN A 34 -15.35 -0.45 0.54
N ASP A 35 -14.56 -0.44 1.60
CA ASP A 35 -14.94 -1.11 2.85
C ASP A 35 -16.00 -0.29 3.59
N ARG A 36 -17.23 -0.83 3.63
CA ARG A 36 -18.39 -0.11 4.18
C ARG A 36 -18.34 0.04 5.69
N GLU A 37 -17.75 -0.92 6.39
CA GLU A 37 -17.65 -0.90 7.86
C GLU A 37 -16.67 0.19 8.30
N SER A 38 -15.47 0.21 7.73
CA SER A 38 -14.49 1.28 7.97
C SER A 38 -15.04 2.67 7.61
N LEU A 39 -15.74 2.79 6.48
CA LEU A 39 -16.35 4.08 6.10
C LEU A 39 -17.41 4.53 7.12
N ALA A 40 -18.24 3.64 7.62
CA ALA A 40 -19.25 3.95 8.63
C ALA A 40 -18.60 4.40 9.95
N GLU A 41 -17.57 3.69 10.39
CA GLU A 41 -16.79 4.04 11.57
C GLU A 41 -16.15 5.42 11.43
N TRP A 42 -15.47 5.70 10.31
CA TRP A 42 -14.82 6.99 10.08
C TRP A 42 -15.83 8.15 10.07
N ARG A 43 -17.03 7.94 9.52
CA ARG A 43 -18.10 8.94 9.56
C ARG A 43 -18.58 9.22 10.98
N GLN A 44 -18.69 8.18 11.81
CA GLN A 44 -19.03 8.33 13.23
C GLN A 44 -17.94 9.08 14.01
N LEU A 45 -16.68 8.87 13.66
CA LEU A 45 -15.53 9.59 14.24
C LEU A 45 -15.40 11.04 13.74
N GLY A 46 -16.23 11.48 12.80
CA GLY A 46 -16.25 12.87 12.33
C GLY A 46 -15.45 13.15 11.06
N TYR A 47 -14.92 12.11 10.38
CA TYR A 47 -14.29 12.33 9.08
C TYR A 47 -15.34 12.65 8.02
N THR A 48 -15.18 13.80 7.34
CA THR A 48 -16.17 14.33 6.38
C THR A 48 -15.70 14.30 4.92
N GLN A 49 -14.46 13.89 4.67
CA GLN A 49 -13.87 13.85 3.33
C GLN A 49 -14.73 13.02 2.37
N SER A 50 -14.85 13.48 1.13
CA SER A 50 -15.50 12.70 0.06
C SER A 50 -14.64 11.54 -0.41
N LYS A 51 -13.33 11.60 -0.21
CA LYS A 51 -12.32 10.63 -0.64
C LYS A 51 -11.32 10.35 0.47
N PHE A 52 -11.10 9.07 0.75
CA PHE A 52 -10.16 8.60 1.79
C PHE A 52 -8.91 7.93 1.23
N THR A 53 -8.83 7.73 -0.07
CA THR A 53 -7.75 6.98 -0.68
C THR A 53 -7.07 7.79 -1.77
N GLY A 54 -5.82 7.45 -2.10
CA GLY A 54 -5.11 8.01 -3.24
C GLY A 54 -5.68 7.53 -4.58
N ASP A 55 -5.11 8.02 -5.66
CA ASP A 55 -5.40 7.54 -7.00
C ASP A 55 -4.54 6.33 -7.32
N MET A 56 -5.04 5.42 -8.16
CA MET A 56 -4.38 4.15 -8.48
C MET A 56 -4.10 3.97 -9.96
N TYR A 57 -2.99 3.28 -10.24
CA TYR A 57 -2.71 2.62 -11.50
C TYR A 57 -2.43 1.14 -11.19
N ASP A 58 -3.23 0.21 -11.69
CA ASP A 58 -3.17 -1.19 -11.28
C ASP A 58 -3.27 -2.17 -12.47
N MET A 59 -3.39 -3.44 -12.16
CA MET A 59 -3.46 -4.56 -13.13
C MET A 59 -4.56 -4.44 -14.20
N ARG A 60 -5.43 -3.45 -14.14
CA ARG A 60 -6.38 -3.13 -15.22
C ARG A 60 -5.70 -2.44 -16.42
N PHE A 61 -4.47 -1.98 -16.25
CA PHE A 61 -3.67 -1.27 -17.23
C PHE A 61 -2.40 -2.06 -17.60
N PRO A 62 -1.70 -1.69 -18.67
CA PRO A 62 -0.44 -2.33 -19.04
C PRO A 62 0.58 -2.29 -17.89
N GLU A 63 1.25 -3.40 -17.69
CA GLU A 63 2.27 -3.49 -16.65
C GLU A 63 3.47 -2.59 -16.97
N PRO A 64 3.89 -1.72 -16.03
CA PRO A 64 5.10 -0.91 -16.20
C PRO A 64 6.34 -1.80 -16.34
N VAL A 65 7.26 -1.43 -17.22
CA VAL A 65 8.45 -2.24 -17.55
C VAL A 65 9.36 -2.56 -16.34
N TRP A 66 9.29 -1.74 -15.30
CA TRP A 66 10.07 -1.93 -14.07
C TRP A 66 9.35 -2.80 -13.02
N MET A 67 8.05 -3.10 -13.20
CA MET A 67 7.23 -3.77 -12.19
C MET A 67 7.76 -5.17 -11.85
N GLN A 68 8.01 -5.99 -12.86
CA GLN A 68 8.44 -7.37 -12.66
C GLN A 68 9.75 -7.44 -11.85
N SER A 69 10.69 -6.52 -12.12
CA SER A 69 11.98 -6.49 -11.41
C SER A 69 11.83 -6.22 -9.91
N ILE A 70 10.76 -5.53 -9.51
CA ILE A 70 10.43 -5.33 -8.09
C ILE A 70 9.71 -6.55 -7.54
N CYS A 71 8.70 -7.08 -8.25
CA CYS A 71 7.97 -8.28 -7.82
C CYS A 71 8.91 -9.45 -7.53
N ASP A 72 9.92 -9.66 -8.36
CA ASP A 72 10.92 -10.74 -8.22
C ASP A 72 11.79 -10.61 -6.95
N LYS A 73 11.77 -9.48 -6.27
CA LYS A 73 12.48 -9.30 -4.99
C LYS A 73 11.73 -9.88 -3.79
N PHE A 74 10.45 -10.22 -3.97
CA PHE A 74 9.62 -10.73 -2.89
C PHE A 74 9.25 -12.21 -3.16
N PRO A 75 9.21 -13.04 -2.12
CA PRO A 75 8.89 -14.47 -2.25
C PRO A 75 7.37 -14.73 -2.37
N TRP A 76 6.61 -13.72 -2.75
CA TRP A 76 5.15 -13.82 -2.83
C TRP A 76 4.71 -14.53 -4.10
N THR A 77 3.67 -15.34 -3.99
CA THR A 77 2.97 -15.96 -5.12
C THR A 77 1.61 -15.30 -5.33
N LYS A 78 0.98 -15.52 -6.47
CA LYS A 78 -0.32 -14.92 -6.84
C LYS A 78 -0.32 -13.39 -6.63
N ILE A 79 0.72 -12.70 -7.11
CA ILE A 79 0.90 -11.28 -6.86
C ILE A 79 -0.14 -10.44 -7.60
N GLY A 80 -0.81 -9.56 -6.84
CA GLY A 80 -1.52 -8.40 -7.35
C GLY A 80 -0.74 -7.13 -7.04
N TRP A 81 -0.73 -6.16 -7.96
CA TRP A 81 -0.01 -4.91 -7.78
C TRP A 81 -0.87 -3.68 -8.08
N SER A 82 -0.56 -2.59 -7.41
CA SER A 82 -1.08 -1.26 -7.72
C SER A 82 -0.07 -0.18 -7.35
N VAL A 83 0.13 0.77 -8.25
CA VAL A 83 0.88 2.00 -7.97
C VAL A 83 -0.10 3.02 -7.43
N TYR A 84 0.26 3.66 -6.34
CA TYR A 84 -0.60 4.55 -5.58
C TYR A 84 -0.02 5.95 -5.52
N CYS A 85 -0.82 6.94 -5.90
CA CYS A 85 -0.51 8.36 -5.78
C CYS A 85 -1.41 8.97 -4.71
N MET A 86 -0.84 9.41 -3.61
CA MET A 86 -1.56 10.09 -2.54
C MET A 86 -1.23 11.58 -2.56
N SER A 87 -2.14 12.38 -3.11
CA SER A 87 -1.98 13.83 -3.21
C SER A 87 -2.12 14.54 -1.86
N PRO A 88 -1.57 15.76 -1.72
CA PRO A 88 -1.73 16.58 -0.53
C PRO A 88 -3.20 16.72 -0.06
N GLY A 89 -3.39 16.60 1.26
CA GLY A 89 -4.72 16.64 1.89
C GLY A 89 -5.43 15.30 1.95
N THR A 90 -4.86 14.22 1.37
CA THR A 90 -5.45 12.89 1.46
C THR A 90 -5.11 12.23 2.80
N VAL A 91 -6.15 11.72 3.48
CA VAL A 91 -6.03 10.97 4.73
C VAL A 91 -6.78 9.65 4.59
N LEU A 92 -6.08 8.55 4.78
CA LEU A 92 -6.64 7.21 4.90
C LEU A 92 -6.58 6.81 6.39
N PRO A 93 -7.71 6.93 7.12
CA PRO A 93 -7.75 6.69 8.56
C PRO A 93 -7.38 5.25 8.93
N ALA A 94 -7.18 5.00 10.21
CA ALA A 94 -6.83 3.67 10.72
C ALA A 94 -7.87 2.63 10.28
N HIS A 95 -7.37 1.54 9.71
CA HIS A 95 -8.19 0.43 9.19
C HIS A 95 -7.38 -0.86 9.09
N ARG A 96 -8.08 -1.92 8.75
CA ARG A 96 -7.52 -3.23 8.43
C ARG A 96 -7.98 -3.62 7.02
N ASP A 97 -7.06 -4.13 6.20
CA ASP A 97 -7.42 -4.61 4.86
C ASP A 97 -8.14 -5.96 4.95
N THR A 98 -9.25 -6.10 4.24
CA THR A 98 -10.01 -7.38 4.19
C THR A 98 -9.54 -8.32 3.09
N TYR A 99 -8.90 -7.80 2.04
CA TYR A 99 -8.40 -8.54 0.86
C TYR A 99 -9.46 -9.40 0.13
N ASN A 100 -10.75 -9.18 0.36
CA ASN A 100 -11.84 -10.01 -0.18
C ASN A 100 -11.77 -10.15 -1.70
N ARG A 101 -11.52 -9.04 -2.41
CA ARG A 101 -11.41 -9.06 -3.88
C ARG A 101 -10.21 -9.88 -4.35
N PHE A 102 -9.05 -9.72 -3.70
CA PHE A 102 -7.85 -10.48 -4.03
C PHE A 102 -8.06 -11.98 -3.78
N LYS A 103 -8.61 -12.36 -2.64
CA LYS A 103 -8.95 -13.74 -2.30
C LYS A 103 -9.90 -14.35 -3.33
N LEU A 104 -10.94 -13.61 -3.73
CA LEU A 104 -11.90 -14.08 -4.74
C LEU A 104 -11.25 -14.32 -6.10
N ILE A 105 -10.47 -13.37 -6.61
CA ILE A 105 -9.81 -13.46 -7.93
C ILE A 105 -8.85 -14.64 -7.99
N HIS A 106 -8.14 -14.91 -6.90
CA HIS A 106 -7.13 -15.96 -6.85
C HIS A 106 -7.64 -17.29 -6.31
N GLY A 107 -8.95 -17.43 -6.03
CA GLY A 107 -9.56 -18.65 -5.51
C GLY A 107 -8.99 -19.06 -4.15
N LEU A 108 -8.72 -18.08 -3.27
CA LEU A 108 -8.20 -18.32 -1.93
C LEU A 108 -9.35 -18.53 -0.94
N GLU A 109 -9.17 -19.46 -0.01
CA GLU A 109 -10.07 -19.61 1.13
C GLU A 109 -10.01 -18.37 2.02
N SER A 110 -11.10 -18.07 2.73
CA SER A 110 -11.18 -16.91 3.62
C SER A 110 -10.10 -16.91 4.72
N THR A 111 -9.70 -18.11 5.15
CA THR A 111 -8.67 -18.34 6.18
C THR A 111 -7.24 -18.28 5.66
N GLN A 112 -7.03 -18.28 4.34
CA GLN A 112 -5.68 -18.18 3.78
C GLN A 112 -5.10 -16.78 4.01
N SER A 113 -3.88 -16.76 4.56
CA SER A 113 -3.17 -15.52 4.85
C SER A 113 -2.72 -14.84 3.57
N VAL A 114 -2.85 -13.52 3.58
CA VAL A 114 -2.41 -12.63 2.51
C VAL A 114 -1.33 -11.71 3.05
N VAL A 115 -0.34 -11.42 2.25
CA VAL A 115 0.73 -10.48 2.58
C VAL A 115 0.53 -9.20 1.79
N ARG A 116 0.61 -8.07 2.46
CA ARG A 116 0.70 -6.74 1.86
C ARG A 116 2.13 -6.25 1.97
N THR A 117 2.66 -5.73 0.89
CA THR A 117 3.93 -5.00 0.87
C THR A 117 3.70 -3.62 0.28
N ILE A 118 4.21 -2.58 0.92
CA ILE A 118 4.33 -1.23 0.37
C ILE A 118 5.81 -0.97 0.09
N VAL A 119 6.14 -0.63 -1.14
CA VAL A 119 7.45 -0.10 -1.55
C VAL A 119 7.30 1.40 -1.78
N PHE A 120 8.13 2.20 -1.12
CA PHE A 120 8.17 3.64 -1.33
C PHE A 120 8.93 3.93 -2.62
N LEU A 121 8.27 4.57 -3.60
CA LEU A 121 8.86 4.82 -4.91
C LEU A 121 9.74 6.06 -4.95
N GLU A 122 9.61 6.94 -3.97
CA GLU A 122 10.39 8.16 -3.79
C GLU A 122 10.82 8.33 -2.35
N ASP A 123 11.80 9.20 -2.13
CA ASP A 123 12.24 9.59 -0.80
C ASP A 123 11.10 10.25 -0.02
N TRP A 124 11.15 10.12 1.28
CA TRP A 124 10.21 10.77 2.19
C TRP A 124 10.27 12.29 2.05
N ASP A 125 9.10 12.93 2.04
CA ASP A 125 8.98 14.38 2.15
C ASP A 125 8.09 14.76 3.34
N SER A 126 8.28 15.97 3.81
CA SER A 126 7.57 16.49 4.99
C SER A 126 6.05 16.42 4.83
N GLY A 127 5.39 15.78 5.77
CA GLY A 127 3.94 15.56 5.75
C GLY A 127 3.52 14.23 5.14
N HIS A 128 4.42 13.45 4.57
CA HIS A 128 4.15 12.05 4.22
C HIS A 128 4.18 11.18 5.48
N TYR A 129 3.13 10.42 5.70
CA TYR A 129 2.95 9.63 6.92
C TYR A 129 2.39 8.25 6.63
N LEU A 130 2.97 7.25 7.27
CA LEU A 130 2.44 5.89 7.37
C LEU A 130 2.59 5.45 8.82
N GLU A 131 1.61 4.78 9.36
CA GLU A 131 1.66 4.22 10.72
C GLU A 131 1.26 2.76 10.70
N MET A 132 2.02 1.96 11.41
CA MET A 132 1.82 0.53 11.57
C MET A 132 1.58 0.21 13.05
N ASN A 133 0.30 0.03 13.43
CA ASN A 133 -0.13 -0.29 14.80
C ASN A 133 0.48 0.64 15.87
N GLY A 134 0.42 1.96 15.65
CA GLY A 134 0.97 2.98 16.56
C GLY A 134 2.46 3.27 16.35
N ALA A 135 3.16 2.57 15.46
CA ALA A 135 4.54 2.85 15.11
C ALA A 135 4.61 3.72 13.84
N PRO A 136 5.04 4.99 13.93
CA PRO A 136 5.16 5.85 12.78
C PRO A 136 6.33 5.44 11.89
N ILE A 137 6.11 5.49 10.58
CA ILE A 137 7.13 5.27 9.55
C ILE A 137 7.30 6.58 8.80
N THR A 138 8.49 7.15 8.88
CA THR A 138 8.91 8.40 8.24
C THR A 138 10.37 8.30 7.84
N ASN A 139 10.88 9.27 7.10
CA ASN A 139 12.28 9.35 6.67
C ASN A 139 12.75 8.16 5.82
N TRP A 140 11.82 7.50 5.12
CA TRP A 140 12.17 6.44 4.17
C TRP A 140 12.90 7.00 2.96
N ARG A 141 13.64 6.13 2.29
CA ARG A 141 14.24 6.41 0.97
C ARG A 141 13.50 5.60 -0.10
N ALA A 142 13.60 6.05 -1.33
CA ALA A 142 13.14 5.26 -2.47
C ALA A 142 13.72 3.85 -2.41
N GLY A 143 12.86 2.83 -2.51
CA GLY A 143 13.24 1.43 -2.35
C GLY A 143 13.07 0.86 -0.94
N ASP A 144 12.87 1.68 0.08
CA ASP A 144 12.46 1.16 1.38
C ASP A 144 11.07 0.55 1.25
N TRP A 145 10.82 -0.52 1.99
CA TRP A 145 9.54 -1.22 1.97
C TRP A 145 9.13 -1.71 3.35
N VAL A 146 7.84 -1.88 3.52
CA VAL A 146 7.23 -2.54 4.68
C VAL A 146 6.26 -3.62 4.22
N SER A 147 6.23 -4.76 4.93
CA SER A 147 5.34 -5.87 4.65
C SER A 147 4.65 -6.32 5.92
N TRP A 148 3.39 -6.70 5.79
CA TRP A 148 2.60 -7.27 6.89
C TRP A 148 1.63 -8.33 6.39
N ARG A 149 1.13 -9.12 7.32
CA ARG A 149 0.07 -10.10 7.05
C ARG A 149 -1.29 -9.53 7.40
N ASP A 150 -2.33 -10.29 7.03
CA ASP A 150 -3.75 -10.00 7.29
C ASP A 150 -4.00 -9.28 8.61
N ASP A 151 -5.09 -8.52 8.64
CA ASP A 151 -5.67 -7.95 9.86
C ASP A 151 -4.75 -7.00 10.64
N PHE A 152 -3.81 -6.35 9.97
CA PHE A 152 -2.89 -5.41 10.62
C PHE A 152 -3.43 -3.98 10.57
N LEU A 153 -3.54 -3.32 11.74
CA LEU A 153 -4.02 -1.94 11.83
C LEU A 153 -2.98 -0.99 11.27
N HIS A 154 -3.37 -0.19 10.29
CA HIS A 154 -2.50 0.82 9.70
C HIS A 154 -3.30 2.05 9.25
N LEU A 155 -2.61 3.15 9.08
CA LEU A 155 -3.16 4.39 8.53
C LEU A 155 -2.12 5.08 7.66
N ALA A 156 -2.58 5.96 6.77
CA ALA A 156 -1.70 6.74 5.93
C ALA A 156 -2.24 8.16 5.73
N ALA A 157 -1.35 9.14 5.62
CA ALA A 157 -1.74 10.50 5.32
C ALA A 157 -0.69 11.19 4.44
N ASN A 158 -1.14 12.15 3.66
CA ASN A 158 -0.30 13.14 3.02
C ASN A 158 -0.81 14.52 3.42
N ILE A 159 -0.21 15.10 4.45
CA ILE A 159 -0.45 16.46 4.92
C ILE A 159 0.67 17.42 4.47
N GLY A 160 1.51 16.95 3.52
CA GLY A 160 2.61 17.70 2.92
C GLY A 160 2.18 18.54 1.72
N LYS A 161 3.15 18.85 0.87
CA LYS A 161 2.97 19.71 -0.31
C LYS A 161 3.23 19.00 -1.64
N THR A 162 3.77 17.79 -1.60
CA THR A 162 4.14 16.97 -2.76
C THR A 162 3.32 15.68 -2.77
N ASP A 163 3.12 15.09 -3.94
CA ASP A 163 2.50 13.79 -4.05
C ASP A 163 3.38 12.70 -3.43
N ARG A 164 2.77 11.70 -2.79
CA ARG A 164 3.43 10.52 -2.27
C ARG A 164 3.13 9.31 -3.14
N TYR A 165 4.18 8.69 -3.66
CA TYR A 165 4.05 7.52 -4.53
C TYR A 165 4.50 6.24 -3.83
N THR A 166 3.67 5.22 -3.89
CA THR A 166 3.97 3.88 -3.37
C THR A 166 3.53 2.80 -4.35
N LEU A 167 4.28 1.70 -4.39
CA LEU A 167 3.82 0.47 -5.00
C LEU A 167 3.26 -0.43 -3.90
N GLN A 168 2.04 -0.90 -4.08
CA GLN A 168 1.40 -1.88 -3.22
C GLN A 168 1.42 -3.24 -3.90
N LEU A 169 2.02 -4.22 -3.26
CA LEU A 169 1.96 -5.62 -3.66
C LEU A 169 1.06 -6.39 -2.69
N THR A 170 0.22 -7.23 -3.23
CA THR A 170 -0.60 -8.16 -2.45
C THR A 170 -0.28 -9.56 -2.94
N GLY A 171 0.02 -10.47 -2.05
CA GLY A 171 0.40 -11.81 -2.45
C GLY A 171 0.17 -12.86 -1.37
N THR A 172 0.47 -14.10 -1.71
CA THR A 172 0.52 -15.21 -0.75
C THR A 172 1.96 -15.63 -0.54
N ALA A 173 2.30 -15.99 0.70
CA ALA A 173 3.62 -16.52 1.06
C ALA A 173 3.69 -18.02 0.88
#